data_e9888aebb54861734b07d494b61cb737
#
_entry.id   e9888aebb54861734b07d494b61cb737
#
_cell.length_a   1.000
_cell.length_b   1.000
_cell.length_c   1.000
_cell.angle_alpha   90.00
_cell.angle_beta   90.00
_cell.angle_gamma   90.00
#
_symmetry.space_group_name_H-M   'P 1'
#
loop_
_entity.id
_entity.type
_entity.pdbx_description
1 polymer ?
#
loop_
_entity_poly.entity_id
_entity_poly.type
_entity_poly.pdbx_seq_one_letter_code
_entity_poly.pdbx_strand_id
1 'polypeptide(L)'
;MLFRSHAQTLAILLPGVMTYMFKEKQVKLARMGEVVFGITDGTEEERARKAIVACEDFFRRMGLKTRLGECGIAEKDLDALAAPVDKQGWKLGEHHNIDSRMAREIMALRL
;
A
#
# COMPACT_ATOMS: atom_id res chain seq x y z
N MET A 1 -1.58 15.42 -14.36
CA MET A 1 -0.61 14.70 -15.17
C MET A 1 -0.55 13.26 -14.77
N LEU A 2 -0.59 12.37 -15.76
CA LEU A 2 -0.75 10.94 -15.56
C LEU A 2 0.34 10.31 -14.70
N PHE A 3 1.61 10.61 -14.96
CA PHE A 3 2.72 10.03 -14.19
C PHE A 3 2.68 10.39 -12.72
N ARG A 4 2.42 11.66 -12.43
CA ARG A 4 2.38 12.14 -11.06
C ARG A 4 1.20 11.54 -10.29
N SER A 5 0.04 11.45 -10.95
CA SER A 5 -1.15 10.83 -10.36
C SER A 5 -0.94 9.35 -10.10
N HIS A 6 -0.31 8.64 -11.03
CA HIS A 6 -0.01 7.21 -10.87
C HIS A 6 0.99 6.98 -9.73
N ALA A 7 2.09 7.72 -9.70
CA ALA A 7 3.09 7.62 -8.63
C ALA A 7 2.48 7.97 -7.28
N GLN A 8 1.65 9.00 -7.22
CA GLN A 8 0.97 9.42 -5.99
C GLN A 8 0.03 8.31 -5.49
N THR A 9 -0.71 7.67 -6.38
CA THR A 9 -1.59 6.56 -6.04
C THR A 9 -0.79 5.38 -5.48
N LEU A 10 0.32 5.02 -6.11
CA LEU A 10 1.20 3.95 -5.64
C LEU A 10 1.79 4.27 -4.27
N ALA A 11 2.23 5.50 -4.05
CA ALA A 11 2.83 5.91 -2.78
C ALA A 11 1.84 5.79 -1.62
N ILE A 12 0.57 6.00 -1.88
CA ILE A 12 -0.49 5.90 -0.86
C ILE A 12 -0.91 4.44 -0.65
N LEU A 13 -1.20 3.72 -1.73
CA LEU A 13 -1.84 2.41 -1.64
C LEU A 13 -0.87 1.26 -1.42
N LEU A 14 0.33 1.31 -1.98
CA LEU A 14 1.27 0.19 -1.90
C LEU A 14 1.62 -0.20 -0.45
N PRO A 15 1.99 0.74 0.44
CA PRO A 15 2.22 0.35 1.84
C PRO A 15 0.98 -0.24 2.50
N GLY A 16 -0.21 0.19 2.10
CA GLY A 16 -1.47 -0.37 2.60
C GLY A 16 -1.69 -1.80 2.16
N VAL A 17 -1.43 -2.08 0.88
CA VAL A 17 -1.54 -3.44 0.33
C VAL A 17 -0.54 -4.36 1.04
N MET A 18 0.70 -3.93 1.20
CA MET A 18 1.73 -4.70 1.89
C MET A 18 1.33 -4.99 3.34
N THR A 19 0.73 -4.02 4.02
CA THR A 19 0.27 -4.20 5.40
C THR A 19 -0.92 -5.15 5.48
N TYR A 20 -1.91 -4.96 4.61
CA TYR A 20 -3.13 -5.77 4.59
C TYR A 20 -2.83 -7.23 4.25
N MET A 21 -1.95 -7.45 3.27
CA MET A 21 -1.57 -8.78 2.80
C MET A 21 -0.28 -9.28 3.47
N PHE A 22 0.04 -8.77 4.64
CA PHE A 22 1.32 -9.00 5.32
C PHE A 22 1.69 -10.48 5.44
N LYS A 23 0.76 -11.31 5.91
CA LYS A 23 1.02 -12.75 6.11
C LYS A 23 1.42 -13.45 4.83
N GLU A 24 0.77 -13.12 3.72
CA GLU A 24 1.07 -13.72 2.42
C GLU A 24 2.37 -13.24 1.83
N LYS A 25 2.76 -12.00 2.14
CA LYS A 25 3.91 -11.34 1.54
C LYS A 25 5.12 -11.20 2.45
N GLN A 26 5.04 -11.75 3.66
CA GLN A 26 6.08 -11.57 4.68
C GLN A 26 7.48 -11.95 4.19
N VAL A 27 7.63 -13.11 3.55
CA VAL A 27 8.93 -13.58 3.05
C VAL A 27 9.47 -12.62 2.00
N LYS A 28 8.64 -12.22 1.05
CA LYS A 28 9.04 -11.28 -0.01
C LYS A 28 9.38 -9.90 0.55
N LEU A 29 8.62 -9.44 1.54
CA LEU A 29 8.86 -8.13 2.18
C LEU A 29 10.17 -8.13 2.95
N ALA A 30 10.45 -9.19 3.71
CA ALA A 30 11.71 -9.32 4.43
C ALA A 30 12.90 -9.32 3.47
N ARG A 31 12.78 -10.03 2.35
CA ARG A 31 13.80 -10.07 1.32
C ARG A 31 14.00 -8.71 0.66
N MET A 32 12.91 -8.01 0.36
CA MET A 32 12.97 -6.67 -0.19
C MET A 32 13.70 -5.72 0.77
N GLY A 33 13.41 -5.80 2.05
CA GLY A 33 14.07 -5.01 3.07
C GLY A 33 15.57 -5.25 3.09
N GLU A 34 15.99 -6.51 3.00
CA GLU A 34 17.39 -6.89 2.97
C GLU A 34 18.10 -6.40 1.71
N VAL A 35 17.52 -6.71 0.54
CA VAL A 35 18.16 -6.45 -0.76
C VAL A 35 18.13 -4.97 -1.14
N VAL A 36 16.99 -4.31 -0.92
CA VAL A 36 16.80 -2.92 -1.38
C VAL A 36 17.21 -1.90 -0.31
N PHE A 37 16.88 -2.16 0.95
CA PHE A 37 17.06 -1.21 2.03
C PHE A 37 18.17 -1.57 3.02
N GLY A 38 18.84 -2.70 2.83
CA GLY A 38 19.93 -3.13 3.71
C GLY A 38 19.48 -3.51 5.12
N ILE A 39 18.23 -3.89 5.30
CA ILE A 39 17.67 -4.25 6.61
C ILE A 39 17.97 -5.73 6.89
N THR A 40 18.93 -5.97 7.81
CA THR A 40 19.38 -7.33 8.12
C THR A 40 19.11 -7.75 9.57
N ASP A 41 18.74 -6.81 10.42
CA ASP A 41 18.53 -7.06 11.85
C ASP A 41 17.08 -7.48 12.16
N GLY A 42 16.94 -8.39 13.10
CA GLY A 42 15.64 -8.81 13.60
C GLY A 42 15.09 -10.06 12.95
N THR A 43 13.91 -10.46 13.38
CA THR A 43 13.20 -11.62 12.82
C THR A 43 12.69 -11.30 11.42
N GLU A 44 12.24 -12.34 10.71
CA GLU A 44 11.64 -12.16 9.39
C GLU A 44 10.47 -11.18 9.45
N GLU A 45 9.60 -11.31 10.45
CA GLU A 45 8.47 -10.41 10.65
C GLU A 45 8.92 -8.97 10.87
N GLU A 46 9.90 -8.76 11.73
CA GLU A 46 10.43 -7.42 12.02
C GLU A 46 11.06 -6.80 10.78
N ARG A 47 11.81 -7.57 10.01
CA ARG A 47 12.43 -7.10 8.78
C ARG A 47 11.39 -6.73 7.74
N ALA A 48 10.33 -7.55 7.62
CA ALA A 48 9.24 -7.27 6.70
C ALA A 48 8.50 -5.97 7.07
N ARG A 49 8.24 -5.75 8.35
CA ARG A 49 7.59 -4.51 8.82
C ARG A 49 8.47 -3.29 8.57
N LYS A 50 9.77 -3.41 8.85
CA LYS A 50 10.72 -2.34 8.57
C LYS A 50 10.80 -2.02 7.08
N ALA A 51 10.66 -3.03 6.22
CA ALA A 51 10.65 -2.84 4.77
C ALA A 51 9.46 -1.98 4.33
N ILE A 52 8.28 -2.19 4.91
CA ILE A 52 7.09 -1.38 4.60
C ILE A 52 7.33 0.08 5.01
N VAL A 53 7.85 0.31 6.20
CA VAL A 53 8.16 1.66 6.69
C VAL A 53 9.20 2.33 5.80
N ALA A 54 10.25 1.60 5.43
CA ALA A 54 11.30 2.12 4.57
C ALA A 54 10.77 2.49 3.17
N CYS A 55 9.82 1.71 2.65
CA CYS A 55 9.18 1.97 1.37
C CYS A 55 8.37 3.28 1.44
N GLU A 56 7.59 3.47 2.49
CA GLU A 56 6.83 4.71 2.69
C GLU A 56 7.76 5.91 2.82
N ASP A 57 8.83 5.78 3.60
CA ASP A 57 9.83 6.85 3.76
C ASP A 57 10.48 7.21 2.43
N PHE A 58 10.76 6.21 1.61
CA PHE A 58 11.31 6.43 0.27
C PHE A 58 10.39 7.31 -0.56
N PHE A 59 9.09 7.01 -0.57
CA PHE A 59 8.11 7.82 -1.30
C PHE A 59 8.04 9.25 -0.77
N ARG A 60 8.12 9.44 0.56
CA ARG A 60 8.12 10.77 1.16
C ARG A 60 9.37 11.57 0.76
N ARG A 61 10.52 10.91 0.70
CA ARG A 61 11.76 11.56 0.24
C ARG A 61 11.67 12.03 -1.20
N MET A 62 10.88 11.36 -2.02
CA MET A 62 10.63 11.76 -3.40
C MET A 62 9.61 12.89 -3.52
N GLY A 63 9.10 13.39 -2.42
CA GLY A 63 8.12 14.48 -2.39
C GLY A 63 6.68 14.04 -2.59
N LEU A 64 6.40 12.74 -2.47
CA LEU A 64 5.06 12.22 -2.61
C LEU A 64 4.34 12.18 -1.26
N LYS A 65 3.02 12.40 -1.31
CA LYS A 65 2.16 12.16 -0.15
C LYS A 65 1.92 10.66 -0.04
N THR A 66 1.82 10.14 1.17
CA THR A 66 1.67 8.70 1.40
C THR A 66 0.40 8.33 2.15
N ARG A 67 -0.45 9.32 2.43
CA ARG A 67 -1.71 9.10 3.14
C ARG A 67 -2.86 9.76 2.39
N LEU A 68 -4.02 9.10 2.39
CA LEU A 68 -5.22 9.66 1.77
C LEU A 68 -5.65 10.96 2.45
N GLY A 69 -5.54 11.02 3.78
CA GLY A 69 -5.86 12.24 4.53
C GLY A 69 -5.05 13.45 4.09
N GLU A 70 -3.80 13.25 3.67
CA GLU A 70 -2.95 14.32 3.17
C GLU A 70 -3.45 14.87 1.82
N CYS A 71 -4.24 14.08 1.11
CA CYS A 71 -4.85 14.48 -0.17
C CYS A 71 -6.27 15.01 -0.01
N GLY A 72 -6.73 15.20 1.22
CA GLY A 72 -8.07 15.70 1.50
C GLY A 72 -9.17 14.64 1.44
N ILE A 73 -8.79 13.36 1.46
CA ILE A 73 -9.74 12.25 1.42
C ILE A 73 -10.03 11.79 2.84
N ALA A 74 -11.31 11.66 3.18
CA ALA A 74 -11.76 11.21 4.49
C ALA A 74 -12.45 9.85 4.39
N GLU A 75 -12.74 9.24 5.52
CA GLU A 75 -13.42 7.94 5.58
C GLU A 75 -14.72 7.92 4.79
N LYS A 76 -15.47 9.02 4.81
CA LYS A 76 -16.73 9.15 4.07
C LYS A 76 -16.58 8.99 2.56
N ASP A 77 -15.37 9.17 2.03
CA ASP A 77 -15.09 9.11 0.60
C ASP A 77 -14.71 7.69 0.14
N LEU A 78 -14.42 6.78 1.08
CA LEU A 78 -13.88 5.45 0.75
C LEU A 78 -14.84 4.59 -0.05
N ASP A 79 -16.13 4.65 0.28
CA ASP A 79 -17.14 3.87 -0.45
C ASP A 79 -17.21 4.29 -1.91
N ALA A 80 -17.16 5.60 -2.17
CA ALA A 80 -17.17 6.13 -3.53
C ALA A 80 -15.91 5.73 -4.30
N LEU A 81 -14.76 5.69 -3.62
CA LEU A 81 -13.50 5.29 -4.25
C LEU A 81 -13.45 3.79 -4.56
N ALA A 82 -14.07 2.96 -3.73
CA ALA A 82 -14.11 1.51 -3.94
C ALA A 82 -15.23 1.08 -4.90
N ALA A 83 -16.23 1.91 -5.12
CA ALA A 83 -17.38 1.58 -5.97
C ALA A 83 -17.00 1.11 -7.38
N PRO A 84 -16.04 1.72 -8.10
CA PRO A 84 -15.65 1.24 -9.43
C PRO A 84 -15.16 -0.20 -9.44
N VAL A 85 -14.49 -0.66 -8.39
CA VAL A 85 -13.99 -2.04 -8.28
C VAL A 85 -15.17 -3.02 -8.25
N ASP A 86 -16.18 -2.71 -7.45
CA ASP A 86 -17.39 -3.53 -7.35
C ASP A 86 -18.21 -3.49 -8.64
N LYS A 87 -18.46 -2.30 -9.16
CA LYS A 87 -19.25 -2.07 -10.36
C LYS A 87 -18.67 -2.77 -11.58
N GLN A 88 -17.34 -2.77 -11.73
CA GLN A 88 -16.65 -3.40 -12.84
C GLN A 88 -16.35 -4.88 -12.60
N GLY A 89 -16.60 -5.38 -11.38
CA GLY A 89 -16.28 -6.76 -11.01
C GLY A 89 -14.78 -7.04 -10.97
N TRP A 90 -13.96 -6.00 -10.74
CA TRP A 90 -12.51 -6.15 -10.74
C TRP A 90 -12.02 -6.96 -9.54
N LYS A 91 -11.01 -7.77 -9.81
CA LYS A 91 -10.23 -8.45 -8.77
C LYS A 91 -8.81 -7.95 -8.87
N LEU A 92 -8.41 -7.15 -7.90
CA LEU A 92 -7.13 -6.47 -7.89
C LEU A 92 -6.04 -7.28 -7.22
N GLY A 93 -4.79 -6.83 -7.37
CA GLY A 93 -3.64 -7.41 -6.72
C GLY A 93 -2.96 -8.49 -7.53
N GLU A 94 -1.82 -8.94 -7.02
CA GLU A 94 -0.95 -9.94 -7.66
C GLU A 94 -1.68 -11.26 -7.92
N HIS A 95 -2.57 -11.64 -7.02
CA HIS A 95 -3.31 -12.91 -7.10
C HIS A 95 -4.77 -12.73 -7.52
N HIS A 96 -5.15 -11.53 -7.97
CA HIS A 96 -6.52 -11.20 -8.40
C HIS A 96 -7.58 -11.54 -7.35
N ASN A 97 -7.25 -11.35 -6.07
CA ASN A 97 -8.12 -11.71 -4.95
C ASN A 97 -8.59 -10.51 -4.11
N ILE A 98 -8.31 -9.30 -4.54
CA ILE A 98 -8.72 -8.08 -3.84
C ILE A 98 -9.99 -7.52 -4.49
N ASP A 99 -11.10 -7.65 -3.78
CA ASP A 99 -12.39 -7.12 -4.21
C ASP A 99 -12.63 -5.69 -3.66
N SER A 100 -13.81 -5.14 -3.89
CA SER A 100 -14.15 -3.78 -3.45
C SER A 100 -14.09 -3.61 -1.94
N ARG A 101 -14.52 -4.61 -1.18
CA ARG A 101 -14.51 -4.56 0.29
C ARG A 101 -13.09 -4.51 0.82
N MET A 102 -12.23 -5.37 0.27
CA MET A 102 -10.82 -5.40 0.66
C MET A 102 -10.10 -4.12 0.23
N ALA A 103 -10.41 -3.59 -0.96
CA ALA A 103 -9.86 -2.33 -1.43
C ALA A 103 -10.23 -1.19 -0.47
N ARG A 104 -11.48 -1.16 0.01
CA ARG A 104 -11.92 -0.16 0.99
C ARG A 104 -11.15 -0.29 2.31
N GLU A 105 -10.96 -1.52 2.78
CA GLU A 105 -10.19 -1.76 4.01
C GLU A 105 -8.73 -1.32 3.87
N ILE A 106 -8.12 -1.59 2.72
CA ILE A 106 -6.76 -1.14 2.44
C ILE A 106 -6.68 0.39 2.45
N MET A 107 -7.63 1.06 1.81
CA MET A 107 -7.68 2.52 1.80
C MET A 107 -7.88 3.08 3.20
N ALA A 108 -8.68 2.43 4.05
CA ALA A 108 -8.88 2.84 5.43
C ALA A 108 -7.57 2.81 6.23
N LEU A 109 -6.69 1.87 5.94
CA LEU A 109 -5.36 1.81 6.57
C LEU A 109 -4.48 3.01 6.18
N ARG A 110 -4.82 3.70 5.11
CA ARG A 110 -4.00 4.79 4.57
C ARG A 110 -4.58 6.18 4.83
N LEU A 111 -5.63 6.28 5.62
CA LEU A 111 -6.16 7.57 6.07
C LEU A 111 -5.18 8.22 7.06
#